data_d22c684a56dd278ce4ffd9240936aba0
#
_entry.id   d22c684a56dd278ce4ffd9240936aba0
#
_cell.length_a   1.000
_cell.length_b   1.000
_cell.length_c   1.000
_cell.angle_alpha   90.00
_cell.angle_beta   90.00
_cell.angle_gamma   90.00
#
_symmetry.space_group_name_H-M   'P 1'
#
loop_
_entity.id
_entity.type
_entity.pdbx_description
1 polymer ?
#
loop_
_entity_poly.entity_id
_entity_poly.type
_entity_poly.pdbx_seq_one_letter_code
_entity_poly.pdbx_strand_id
1 'polypeptide(L)'
;MAHIHLIGVPLDLGGGRRGVDMGPSAVRIAGIGDRLTALGHDVQDRGDILTPTPETRDAGDPKKRYVREIGDVCEALYAQVLDSHGAGAFPIVIGGDHSLAGGSVAASATHVKRQGRPLGLKIL
;
A
#
# COMPACT_ATOMS: atom_id res chain seq x y z
N MET A 1 9.19 21.10 -1.24
CA MET A 1 9.49 19.83 -1.94
C MET A 1 9.44 18.68 -0.94
N ALA A 2 8.81 17.60 -1.29
CA ALA A 2 8.81 16.36 -0.52
C ALA A 2 9.53 15.26 -1.30
N HIS A 3 10.14 14.33 -0.57
CA HIS A 3 10.60 13.07 -1.13
C HIS A 3 9.46 12.06 -1.01
N ILE A 4 8.98 11.52 -2.11
CA ILE A 4 7.77 10.69 -2.18
C ILE A 4 8.11 9.30 -2.68
N HIS A 5 7.64 8.28 -1.96
CA HIS A 5 7.66 6.90 -2.44
C HIS A 5 6.27 6.46 -2.84
N LEU A 6 6.11 6.03 -4.10
CA LEU A 6 4.88 5.39 -4.57
C LEU A 6 5.00 3.88 -4.36
N ILE A 7 4.03 3.28 -3.72
CA ILE A 7 3.98 1.84 -3.43
C ILE A 7 2.65 1.30 -3.92
N GLY A 8 2.67 0.40 -4.88
CA GLY A 8 1.48 -0.29 -5.36
C GLY A 8 1.17 -1.54 -4.54
N VAL A 9 -0.10 -1.78 -4.27
CA VAL A 9 -0.57 -2.99 -3.60
C VAL A 9 -1.81 -3.51 -4.35
N PRO A 10 -1.61 -4.31 -5.41
CA PRO A 10 -2.71 -4.82 -6.22
C PRO A 10 -3.46 -5.94 -5.51
N LEU A 11 -3.95 -5.68 -4.30
CA LEU A 11 -4.63 -6.63 -3.44
C LEU A 11 -6.12 -6.68 -3.78
N ASP A 12 -6.62 -7.86 -4.09
CA ASP A 12 -8.00 -8.11 -4.53
C ASP A 12 -8.58 -9.37 -3.88
N LEU A 13 -8.20 -9.63 -2.63
CA LEU A 13 -8.59 -10.82 -1.88
C LEU A 13 -9.68 -10.55 -0.83
N GLY A 14 -9.79 -9.31 -0.36
CA GLY A 14 -10.66 -8.94 0.74
C GLY A 14 -12.03 -8.42 0.34
N GLY A 15 -12.21 -8.01 -0.90
CA GLY A 15 -13.40 -7.26 -1.32
C GLY A 15 -14.56 -8.08 -1.87
N GLY A 16 -14.38 -9.35 -2.17
CA GLY A 16 -15.40 -10.20 -2.76
C GLY A 16 -15.77 -9.89 -4.22
N ARG A 17 -15.16 -8.88 -4.82
CA ARG A 17 -15.31 -8.52 -6.24
C ARG A 17 -13.95 -8.38 -6.88
N ARG A 18 -13.84 -8.83 -8.15
CA ARG A 18 -12.61 -8.68 -8.91
C ARG A 18 -12.51 -7.29 -9.56
N GLY A 19 -11.29 -6.82 -9.73
CA GLY A 19 -10.99 -5.63 -10.53
C GLY A 19 -10.21 -4.55 -9.80
N VAL A 20 -10.25 -4.47 -8.47
CA VAL A 20 -9.55 -3.41 -7.72
C VAL A 20 -8.02 -3.58 -7.74
N ASP A 21 -7.51 -4.77 -8.10
CA ASP A 21 -6.08 -5.01 -8.32
C ASP A 21 -5.52 -4.22 -9.52
N MET A 22 -6.37 -3.69 -10.38
CA MET A 22 -5.96 -2.78 -11.44
C MET A 22 -5.60 -1.36 -10.95
N GLY A 23 -5.92 -1.03 -9.70
CA GLY A 23 -5.74 0.31 -9.13
C GLY A 23 -4.34 0.88 -9.30
N PRO A 24 -3.28 0.20 -8.87
CA PRO A 24 -1.92 0.72 -9.01
C PRO A 24 -1.53 1.02 -10.46
N SER A 25 -1.81 0.11 -11.38
CA SER A 25 -1.54 0.31 -12.81
C SER A 25 -2.36 1.46 -13.40
N ALA A 26 -3.64 1.54 -13.04
CA ALA A 26 -4.52 2.60 -13.54
C ALA A 26 -4.03 3.99 -13.11
N VAL A 27 -3.64 4.15 -11.86
CA VAL A 27 -3.15 5.42 -11.32
C VAL A 27 -1.79 5.79 -11.92
N ARG A 28 -0.91 4.82 -12.16
CA ARG A 28 0.36 5.05 -12.86
C ARG A 28 0.15 5.49 -14.30
N ILE A 29 -0.76 4.82 -15.03
CA ILE A 29 -1.12 5.18 -16.40
C ILE A 29 -1.73 6.59 -16.45
N ALA A 30 -2.51 6.98 -15.45
CA ALA A 30 -3.05 8.33 -15.32
C ALA A 30 -1.97 9.39 -15.02
N GLY A 31 -0.72 9.00 -14.74
CA GLY A 31 0.42 9.88 -14.65
C GLY A 31 0.69 10.47 -13.28
N ILE A 32 0.40 9.76 -12.20
CA ILE A 32 0.63 10.26 -10.84
C ILE A 32 2.08 10.68 -10.61
N GLY A 33 3.05 9.88 -11.06
CA GLY A 33 4.48 10.18 -10.89
C GLY A 33 4.88 11.48 -11.57
N ASP A 34 4.48 11.65 -12.82
CA ASP A 34 4.79 12.85 -13.60
C ASP A 34 4.14 14.10 -13.01
N ARG A 35 2.89 13.97 -12.55
CA ARG A 35 2.17 15.09 -11.93
C ARG A 35 2.81 15.56 -10.63
N LEU A 36 3.21 14.61 -9.77
CA LEU A 36 3.90 14.92 -8.52
C LEU A 36 5.27 15.55 -8.78
N THR A 37 5.99 15.05 -9.78
CA THR A 37 7.27 15.63 -10.21
C THR A 37 7.09 17.06 -10.74
N ALA A 38 6.04 17.29 -11.52
CA ALA A 38 5.71 18.64 -12.03
C ALA A 38 5.37 19.63 -10.90
N LEU A 39 4.89 19.14 -9.76
CA LEU A 39 4.65 19.95 -8.57
C LEU A 39 5.93 20.22 -7.75
N GLY A 40 7.08 19.73 -8.20
CA GLY A 40 8.37 19.98 -7.56
C GLY A 40 8.79 18.94 -6.53
N HIS A 41 8.11 17.78 -6.47
CA HIS A 41 8.49 16.71 -5.58
C HIS A 41 9.53 15.77 -6.20
N ASP A 42 10.35 15.16 -5.36
CA ASP A 42 11.23 14.06 -5.75
C ASP A 42 10.48 12.74 -5.56
N VAL A 43 10.19 12.06 -6.67
CA VAL A 43 9.30 10.88 -6.68
C VAL A 43 10.08 9.64 -7.05
N GLN A 44 10.01 8.63 -6.19
CA GLN A 44 10.51 7.29 -6.47
C GLN A 44 9.36 6.29 -6.48
N ASP A 45 9.14 5.62 -7.61
CA ASP A 45 8.20 4.51 -7.67
C ASP A 45 8.91 3.24 -7.15
N ARG A 46 8.36 2.66 -6.08
CA ARG A 46 8.91 1.45 -5.44
C ARG A 46 8.32 0.17 -6.01
N GLY A 47 7.48 0.28 -7.03
CA GLY A 47 6.81 -0.87 -7.64
C GLY A 47 5.66 -1.41 -6.80
N ASP A 48 5.29 -2.66 -7.07
CA ASP A 48 4.18 -3.32 -6.39
C ASP A 48 4.66 -4.33 -5.35
N ILE A 49 3.93 -4.41 -4.25
CA ILE A 49 4.02 -5.54 -3.33
C ILE A 49 3.50 -6.78 -4.08
N LEU A 50 4.23 -7.88 -4.00
CA LEU A 50 3.81 -9.15 -4.61
C LEU A 50 2.52 -9.64 -3.95
N THR A 51 1.47 -9.77 -4.76
CA THR A 51 0.15 -10.19 -4.29
C THR A 51 -0.36 -11.35 -5.15
N PRO A 52 -0.86 -12.45 -4.54
CA PRO A 52 -1.50 -13.51 -5.30
C PRO A 52 -2.87 -13.08 -5.81
N THR A 53 -3.32 -13.69 -6.90
CA THR A 53 -4.67 -13.52 -7.42
C THR A 53 -5.61 -14.54 -6.79
N PRO A 54 -6.91 -14.20 -6.60
CA PRO A 54 -7.86 -15.14 -5.98
C PRO A 54 -7.97 -16.47 -6.72
N GLU A 55 -7.84 -16.45 -8.05
CA GLU A 55 -7.97 -17.64 -8.91
C GLU A 55 -6.87 -18.68 -8.66
N THR A 56 -5.76 -18.27 -8.06
CA THR A 56 -4.60 -19.15 -7.79
C THR A 56 -4.55 -19.67 -6.36
N ARG A 57 -5.51 -19.28 -5.51
CA ARG A 57 -5.49 -19.61 -4.07
C ARG A 57 -6.85 -20.15 -3.62
N ASP A 58 -6.83 -20.96 -2.57
CA ASP A 58 -8.03 -21.39 -1.86
C ASP A 58 -8.43 -20.30 -0.86
N ALA A 59 -9.71 -19.91 -0.87
CA ALA A 59 -10.23 -18.90 0.05
C ALA A 59 -10.20 -19.34 1.52
N GLY A 60 -10.21 -20.64 1.79
CA GLY A 60 -10.22 -21.18 3.15
C GLY A 60 -11.52 -20.93 3.90
N ASP A 61 -11.45 -20.56 5.17
CA ASP A 61 -12.61 -20.32 6.02
C ASP A 61 -13.51 -19.21 5.44
N PRO A 62 -14.82 -19.45 5.22
CA PRO A 62 -15.74 -18.43 4.71
C PRO A 62 -15.82 -17.14 5.51
N LYS A 63 -15.50 -17.19 6.80
CA LYS A 63 -15.47 -16.02 7.68
C LYS A 63 -14.13 -15.27 7.67
N LYS A 64 -13.09 -15.90 7.13
CA LYS A 64 -11.71 -15.39 7.12
C LYS A 64 -11.05 -15.68 5.77
N ARG A 65 -11.73 -15.32 4.69
CA ARG A 65 -11.27 -15.63 3.33
C ARG A 65 -9.90 -15.01 3.08
N TYR A 66 -8.98 -15.81 2.58
CA TYR A 66 -7.60 -15.41 2.24
C TYR A 66 -6.84 -14.74 3.39
N VAL A 67 -7.17 -15.05 4.64
CA VAL A 67 -6.59 -14.36 5.80
C VAL A 67 -5.05 -14.47 5.84
N ARG A 68 -4.52 -15.63 5.45
CA ARG A 68 -3.07 -15.85 5.42
C ARG A 68 -2.40 -15.01 4.33
N GLU A 69 -2.93 -15.04 3.12
CA GLU A 69 -2.40 -14.30 1.98
C GLU A 69 -2.48 -12.79 2.22
N ILE A 70 -3.59 -12.32 2.74
CA ILE A 70 -3.76 -10.91 3.14
C ILE A 70 -2.74 -10.53 4.21
N GLY A 71 -2.54 -11.40 5.20
CA GLY A 71 -1.56 -11.20 6.27
C GLY A 71 -0.14 -11.07 5.72
N ASP A 72 0.25 -11.94 4.80
CA ASP A 72 1.57 -11.90 4.16
C ASP A 72 1.79 -10.60 3.36
N VAL A 73 0.77 -10.15 2.63
CA VAL A 73 0.81 -8.88 1.89
C VAL A 73 0.94 -7.70 2.86
N CYS A 74 0.15 -7.68 3.93
CA CYS A 74 0.22 -6.64 4.95
C CYS A 74 1.58 -6.58 5.62
N GLU A 75 2.21 -7.72 5.89
CA GLU A 75 3.55 -7.80 6.48
C GLU A 75 4.61 -7.19 5.55
N ALA A 76 4.57 -7.56 4.26
CA ALA A 76 5.48 -7.00 3.26
C ALA A 76 5.27 -5.49 3.08
N LEU A 77 4.02 -5.05 3.05
CA LEU A 77 3.67 -3.62 2.96
C LEU A 77 4.12 -2.85 4.20
N TYR A 78 3.94 -3.42 5.38
CA TYR A 78 4.43 -2.83 6.64
C TYR A 78 5.93 -2.53 6.55
N ALA A 79 6.72 -3.51 6.14
CA ALA A 79 8.17 -3.35 6.01
C ALA A 79 8.53 -2.25 4.99
N GLN A 80 7.85 -2.21 3.87
CA GLN A 80 8.10 -1.24 2.80
C GLN A 80 7.75 0.19 3.22
N VAL A 81 6.60 0.38 3.86
CA VAL A 81 6.17 1.70 4.36
C VAL A 81 7.08 2.19 5.47
N LEU A 82 7.47 1.29 6.39
CA LEU A 82 8.39 1.65 7.46
C LEU A 82 9.76 2.05 6.92
N ASP A 83 10.25 1.35 5.90
CA ASP A 83 11.49 1.70 5.19
C ASP A 83 11.39 3.08 4.54
N SER A 84 10.28 3.39 3.90
CA SER A 84 10.05 4.71 3.30
C SER A 84 10.10 5.82 4.35
N HIS A 85 9.44 5.64 5.47
CA HIS A 85 9.51 6.59 6.58
C HIS A 85 10.94 6.75 7.12
N GLY A 86 11.67 5.65 7.25
CA GLY A 86 13.06 5.66 7.70
C GLY A 86 13.99 6.40 6.74
N ALA A 87 13.68 6.40 5.46
CA ALA A 87 14.40 7.15 4.42
C ALA A 87 13.99 8.63 4.34
N GLY A 88 13.09 9.10 5.20
CA GLY A 88 12.58 10.46 5.16
C GLY A 88 11.58 10.72 4.03
N ALA A 89 11.05 9.67 3.41
CA ALA A 89 10.09 9.79 2.33
C ALA A 89 8.65 9.79 2.86
N PHE A 90 7.77 10.43 2.09
CA PHE A 90 6.33 10.37 2.30
C PHE A 90 5.76 9.21 1.47
N PRO A 91 5.27 8.13 2.09
CA PRO A 91 4.74 7.00 1.35
C PRO A 91 3.32 7.29 0.85
N ILE A 92 3.11 7.11 -0.45
CA ILE A 92 1.77 7.06 -1.05
C ILE A 92 1.51 5.61 -1.46
N VAL A 93 0.56 4.98 -0.77
CA VAL A 93 0.18 3.59 -1.02
C VAL A 93 -1.06 3.57 -1.90
N ILE A 94 -0.96 2.89 -3.04
CA ILE A 94 -2.02 2.80 -4.02
C ILE A 94 -2.55 1.36 -4.04
N GLY A 95 -3.76 1.17 -3.57
CA GLY A 95 -4.40 -0.13 -3.54
C GLY A 95 -5.27 -0.37 -4.77
N GLY A 96 -5.89 -1.38 -4.77
CA GLY A 96 -6.38 -2.59 -4.17
C GLY A 96 -7.52 -2.37 -3.17
N ASP A 97 -7.92 -3.44 -2.58
CA ASP A 97 -8.97 -3.37 -1.57
C ASP A 97 -8.45 -2.82 -0.23
N HIS A 98 -9.37 -2.51 0.67
CA HIS A 98 -9.05 -1.82 1.93
C HIS A 98 -8.26 -2.67 2.95
N SER A 99 -8.19 -3.99 2.76
CA SER A 99 -7.47 -4.86 3.71
C SER A 99 -5.98 -4.55 3.78
N LEU A 100 -5.40 -3.91 2.74
CA LEU A 100 -4.01 -3.45 2.77
C LEU A 100 -3.71 -2.46 3.91
N ALA A 101 -4.73 -1.75 4.41
CA ALA A 101 -4.57 -0.78 5.48
C ALA A 101 -3.97 -1.38 6.75
N GLY A 102 -4.19 -2.68 6.99
CA GLY A 102 -3.55 -3.39 8.09
C GLY A 102 -2.03 -3.26 8.10
N GLY A 103 -1.39 -3.22 6.93
CA GLY A 103 0.05 -3.03 6.80
C GLY A 103 0.47 -1.55 6.84
N SER A 104 -0.14 -0.72 6.01
CA SER A 104 0.28 0.68 5.84
C SER A 104 0.03 1.53 7.09
N VAL A 105 -1.14 1.40 7.71
CA VAL A 105 -1.49 2.14 8.93
C VAL A 105 -0.62 1.71 10.10
N ALA A 106 -0.40 0.39 10.27
CA ALA A 106 0.45 -0.12 11.33
C ALA A 106 1.89 0.42 11.22
N ALA A 107 2.44 0.48 10.01
CA ALA A 107 3.79 1.01 9.78
C ALA A 107 3.88 2.50 10.12
N SER A 108 2.91 3.29 9.68
CA SER A 108 2.86 4.72 9.98
C SER A 108 2.66 4.98 11.47
N ALA A 109 1.83 4.19 12.14
CA ALA A 109 1.65 4.26 13.58
C ALA A 109 2.95 3.95 14.33
N THR A 110 3.67 2.90 13.92
CA THR A 110 4.98 2.55 14.49
C THR A 110 5.98 3.69 14.34
N HIS A 111 6.05 4.28 13.15
CA HIS A 111 6.98 5.37 12.86
C HIS A 111 6.74 6.59 13.76
N VAL A 112 5.50 7.08 13.82
CA VAL A 112 5.19 8.28 14.63
C VAL A 112 5.28 8.02 16.12
N LYS A 113 4.95 6.80 16.57
CA LYS A 113 5.13 6.39 17.96
C LYS A 113 6.60 6.45 18.40
N ARG A 114 7.51 6.00 17.54
CA ARG A 114 8.97 6.08 17.78
C ARG A 114 9.45 7.52 17.89
N GLN A 115 8.74 8.46 17.27
CA GLN A 115 9.04 9.89 17.32
C GLN A 115 8.29 10.63 18.45
N GLY A 116 7.48 9.93 19.24
CA GLY A 116 6.66 10.56 20.29
C GLY A 116 5.55 11.47 19.75
N ARG A 117 5.08 11.26 18.52
CA ARG A 117 4.07 12.08 17.86
C ARG A 117 2.75 11.31 17.69
N PRO A 118 1.60 12.01 17.62
CA PRO A 118 0.34 11.38 17.27
C PRO A 118 0.32 11.00 15.78
N LEU A 119 -0.41 9.91 15.45
CA LEU A 119 -0.61 9.50 14.07
C LEU A 119 -1.59 10.44 13.36
N GLY A 120 -1.13 11.01 12.23
CA GLY A 120 -1.99 11.66 11.25
C GLY A 120 -2.12 10.77 10.02
N LEU A 121 -3.35 10.50 9.58
CA LEU A 121 -3.63 9.62 8.46
C LEU A 121 -4.72 10.22 7.58
N LYS A 122 -4.54 10.13 6.27
CA LYS A 122 -5.58 10.46 5.30
C LYS A 122 -5.85 9.26 4.41
N ILE A 123 -7.11 8.84 4.37
CA ILE A 123 -7.61 7.81 3.46
C ILE A 123 -8.52 8.50 2.45
N LEU A 124 -8.29 8.24 1.17
CA LEU A 124 -9.04 8.81 0.05
C LEU A 124 -9.86 7.73 -0.64
#